data_18958773a34f310d6894512703cf2d5f
#
_entry.id   18958773a34f310d6894512703cf2d5f
#
_cell.length_a   1.000
_cell.length_b   1.000
_cell.length_c   1.000
_cell.angle_alpha   90.00
_cell.angle_beta   90.00
_cell.angle_gamma   90.00
#
_symmetry.space_group_name_H-M   'P 1'
#
loop_
_entity.id
_entity.type
_entity.pdbx_description
1 polymer ?
#
loop_
_entity_poly.entity_id
_entity_poly.type
_entity_poly.pdbx_seq_one_letter_code
_entity_poly.pdbx_strand_id
1 'polypeptide(L)'
;MGWKKKFSILAALTGTTLCTMHVVNKLFSYIATADDLLKKDTYQNYDWRFGKIAYKKTGSGSPVLLIHNFNVFSSSKEWKYIEAELAKTNTVYTIDLLGCGCSDHPVLTYTNYLYVQLITDFIKHIIGEKTDVIVSGDSSSFVLSACANDDTIINRIIMINPQNLVTLAKIPTKRTKIIKHLLYTPVIGTFIYNMDINKKTISRLFRETFFYNQNKVKEKDIMECFESSHKERSRSKYLYASQKSRYTNTNVLYCLNKLTNNSI
;
A
#
# COMPACT_ATOMS: atom_id res chain seq x y z
N MET A 1 24.14 -10.41 -44.86
CA MET A 1 24.58 -10.60 -43.46
C MET A 1 24.05 -11.92 -42.96
N GLY A 2 24.95 -12.89 -42.59
CA GLY A 2 24.53 -14.24 -42.22
C GLY A 2 23.68 -14.30 -40.96
N TRP A 3 22.81 -15.28 -40.83
CA TRP A 3 21.88 -15.50 -39.70
C TRP A 3 22.62 -15.43 -38.34
N LYS A 4 23.79 -16.07 -38.23
CA LYS A 4 24.61 -16.05 -37.00
C LYS A 4 25.01 -14.63 -36.57
N LYS A 5 25.38 -13.76 -37.52
CA LYS A 5 25.74 -12.36 -37.23
C LYS A 5 24.53 -11.53 -36.79
N LYS A 6 23.35 -11.74 -37.39
CA LYS A 6 22.10 -11.09 -36.97
C LYS A 6 21.69 -11.51 -35.55
N PHE A 7 21.81 -12.82 -35.24
CA PHE A 7 21.49 -13.35 -33.91
C PHE A 7 22.46 -12.79 -32.83
N SER A 8 23.77 -12.74 -33.14
CA SER A 8 24.78 -12.19 -32.22
C SER A 8 24.53 -10.71 -31.93
N ILE A 9 24.16 -9.91 -32.95
CA ILE A 9 23.83 -8.49 -32.75
C ILE A 9 22.56 -8.34 -31.88
N LEU A 10 21.51 -9.13 -32.15
CA LEU A 10 20.29 -9.10 -31.34
C LEU A 10 20.57 -9.50 -29.88
N ALA A 11 21.36 -10.52 -29.66
CA ALA A 11 21.74 -10.96 -28.32
C ALA A 11 22.54 -9.89 -27.57
N ALA A 12 23.48 -9.23 -28.25
CA ALA A 12 24.26 -8.13 -27.68
C ALA A 12 23.39 -6.93 -27.32
N LEU A 13 22.45 -6.52 -28.20
CA LEU A 13 21.51 -5.43 -27.95
C LEU A 13 20.58 -5.75 -26.79
N THR A 14 20.05 -6.98 -26.72
CA THR A 14 19.21 -7.41 -25.61
C THR A 14 19.98 -7.41 -24.29
N GLY A 15 21.20 -7.92 -24.29
CA GLY A 15 22.07 -7.95 -23.11
C GLY A 15 22.38 -6.55 -22.59
N THR A 16 22.79 -5.64 -23.48
CA THR A 16 23.06 -4.22 -23.11
C THR A 16 21.82 -3.54 -22.58
N THR A 17 20.65 -3.72 -23.19
CA THR A 17 19.40 -3.15 -22.71
C THR A 17 19.04 -3.63 -21.29
N LEU A 18 19.12 -4.94 -21.03
CA LEU A 18 18.86 -5.50 -19.72
C LEU A 18 19.86 -5.01 -18.66
N CYS A 19 21.16 -4.90 -19.01
CA CYS A 19 22.17 -4.32 -18.12
C CYS A 19 21.85 -2.85 -17.78
N THR A 20 21.50 -2.04 -18.77
CA THR A 20 21.11 -0.64 -18.56
C THR A 20 19.89 -0.53 -17.63
N MET A 21 18.84 -1.31 -17.90
CA MET A 21 17.65 -1.35 -17.02
C MET A 21 18.02 -1.77 -15.59
N HIS A 22 18.92 -2.73 -15.43
CA HIS A 22 19.37 -3.18 -14.11
C HIS A 22 20.10 -2.08 -13.33
N VAL A 23 20.99 -1.34 -14.01
CA VAL A 23 21.71 -0.20 -13.42
C VAL A 23 20.73 0.90 -13.02
N VAL A 24 19.77 1.25 -13.89
CA VAL A 24 18.73 2.23 -13.61
C VAL A 24 17.90 1.80 -12.39
N ASN A 25 17.49 0.55 -12.31
CA ASN A 25 16.73 0.03 -11.16
C ASN A 25 17.51 0.16 -9.84
N LYS A 26 18.81 -0.13 -9.85
CA LYS A 26 19.67 0.06 -8.66
C LYS A 26 19.76 1.53 -8.27
N LEU A 27 19.91 2.40 -9.24
CA LEU A 27 20.01 3.84 -9.02
C LEU A 27 18.71 4.40 -8.40
N PHE A 28 17.53 3.98 -8.91
CA PHE A 28 16.25 4.36 -8.32
C PHE A 28 16.13 3.95 -6.86
N SER A 29 16.43 2.69 -6.55
CA SER A 29 16.38 2.19 -5.17
C SER A 29 17.36 2.94 -4.26
N TYR A 30 18.58 3.20 -4.74
CA TYR A 30 19.60 3.94 -3.99
C TYR A 30 19.15 5.38 -3.69
N ILE A 31 18.70 6.12 -4.72
CA ILE A 31 18.23 7.51 -4.57
C ILE A 31 17.01 7.57 -3.63
N ALA A 32 16.08 6.62 -3.77
CA ALA A 32 14.87 6.63 -2.97
C ALA A 32 15.14 6.39 -1.48
N THR A 33 16.16 5.60 -1.13
CA THR A 33 16.45 5.19 0.25
C THR A 33 17.69 5.87 0.85
N ALA A 34 18.28 6.85 0.16
CA ALA A 34 19.52 7.50 0.59
C ALA A 34 19.38 8.32 1.89
N ASP A 35 18.22 8.94 2.09
CA ASP A 35 17.96 9.84 3.22
C ASP A 35 17.46 9.12 4.48
N ASP A 36 17.08 7.84 4.36
CA ASP A 36 16.60 6.96 5.45
C ASP A 36 15.52 7.63 6.33
N LEU A 37 14.55 8.26 5.66
CA LEU A 37 13.52 9.08 6.30
C LEU A 37 12.54 8.25 7.13
N LEU A 38 12.30 7.00 6.75
CA LEU A 38 11.35 6.10 7.41
C LEU A 38 11.88 5.58 8.75
N LYS A 39 13.20 5.44 8.92
CA LYS A 39 13.80 4.97 10.17
C LYS A 39 13.72 5.94 11.34
N LYS A 40 13.42 7.21 11.07
CA LYS A 40 13.33 8.26 12.09
C LYS A 40 12.12 8.17 12.99
N ASP A 41 11.15 7.32 12.66
CA ASP A 41 9.94 7.12 13.45
C ASP A 41 10.04 5.86 14.30
N THR A 42 9.55 5.94 15.53
CA THR A 42 9.47 4.79 16.43
C THR A 42 8.21 4.00 16.16
N TYR A 43 8.35 2.88 15.47
CA TYR A 43 7.28 1.92 15.27
C TYR A 43 7.41 0.74 16.21
N GLN A 44 6.27 0.19 16.63
CA GLN A 44 6.15 -1.15 17.16
C GLN A 44 5.93 -2.13 16.02
N ASN A 45 6.25 -3.41 16.22
CA ASN A 45 6.07 -4.43 15.20
C ASN A 45 5.14 -5.53 15.71
N TYR A 46 4.18 -5.90 14.88
CA TYR A 46 3.37 -7.09 15.05
C TYR A 46 3.90 -8.19 14.13
N ASP A 47 4.41 -9.27 14.70
CA ASP A 47 4.87 -10.44 13.93
C ASP A 47 3.65 -11.20 13.39
N TRP A 48 3.26 -10.85 12.17
CA TRP A 48 2.14 -11.49 11.50
C TRP A 48 2.63 -12.57 10.53
N ARG A 49 1.76 -13.53 10.19
CA ARG A 49 2.11 -14.73 9.39
C ARG A 49 2.84 -14.49 8.07
N PHE A 50 2.67 -13.32 7.45
CA PHE A 50 3.29 -13.00 6.16
C PHE A 50 4.36 -11.90 6.25
N GLY A 51 4.70 -11.44 7.44
CA GLY A 51 5.73 -10.44 7.67
C GLY A 51 5.40 -9.52 8.83
N LYS A 52 6.36 -8.69 9.21
CA LYS A 52 6.21 -7.71 10.28
C LYS A 52 5.35 -6.55 9.84
N ILE A 53 4.38 -6.21 10.68
CA ILE A 53 3.46 -5.10 10.49
C ILE A 53 3.87 -3.97 11.42
N ALA A 54 4.28 -2.85 10.85
CA ALA A 54 4.64 -1.66 11.61
C ALA A 54 3.39 -0.91 12.04
N TYR A 55 3.35 -0.50 13.31
CA TYR A 55 2.25 0.31 13.85
C TYR A 55 2.74 1.23 14.95
N LYS A 56 1.95 2.27 15.25
CA LYS A 56 2.14 3.13 16.43
C LYS A 56 0.91 3.04 17.32
N LYS A 57 1.13 3.23 18.61
CA LYS A 57 0.09 3.35 19.64
C LYS A 57 0.34 4.61 20.42
N THR A 58 -0.64 5.51 20.43
CA THR A 58 -0.55 6.84 21.10
C THR A 58 -1.82 7.12 21.88
N GLY A 59 -1.70 7.92 22.98
CA GLY A 59 -2.85 8.32 23.80
C GLY A 59 -3.37 7.24 24.73
N SER A 60 -4.53 7.53 25.32
CA SER A 60 -5.25 6.62 26.24
C SER A 60 -6.76 6.89 26.15
N GLY A 61 -7.58 5.85 26.32
CA GLY A 61 -9.04 5.88 26.20
C GLY A 61 -9.55 4.81 25.25
N SER A 62 -10.74 4.99 24.69
CA SER A 62 -11.35 4.03 23.76
C SER A 62 -10.48 3.82 22.52
N PRO A 63 -10.34 2.59 22.00
CA PRO A 63 -9.47 2.31 20.88
C PRO A 63 -10.01 2.86 19.56
N VAL A 64 -9.12 3.45 18.77
CA VAL A 64 -9.37 3.91 17.42
C VAL A 64 -8.25 3.41 16.50
N LEU A 65 -8.60 2.70 15.44
CA LEU A 65 -7.67 2.21 14.42
C LEU A 65 -7.73 3.09 13.18
N LEU A 66 -6.59 3.67 12.81
CA LEU A 66 -6.41 4.48 11.59
C LEU A 66 -5.73 3.64 10.52
N ILE A 67 -6.40 3.47 9.37
CA ILE A 67 -5.91 2.69 8.23
C ILE A 67 -5.77 3.62 7.02
N HIS A 68 -4.52 3.78 6.56
CA HIS A 68 -4.17 4.64 5.43
C HIS A 68 -4.77 4.15 4.10
N ASN A 69 -4.82 5.05 3.10
CA ASN A 69 -5.21 4.70 1.74
C ASN A 69 -4.32 3.59 1.16
N PHE A 70 -4.92 2.71 0.38
CA PHE A 70 -4.24 1.55 -0.17
C PHE A 70 -3.50 1.87 -1.47
N ASN A 71 -2.23 2.26 -1.30
CA ASN A 71 -1.33 2.53 -2.42
C ASN A 71 0.10 2.13 -2.04
N VAL A 72 0.94 1.79 -3.03
CA VAL A 72 2.33 1.34 -2.82
C VAL A 72 3.24 2.37 -2.16
N PHE A 73 2.87 3.63 -2.17
CA PHE A 73 3.58 4.74 -1.52
C PHE A 73 2.87 5.30 -0.29
N SER A 74 1.71 4.74 0.09
CA SER A 74 0.98 5.16 1.28
C SER A 74 1.56 4.55 2.57
N SER A 75 1.32 5.22 3.68
CA SER A 75 1.71 4.77 5.02
C SER A 75 0.85 5.47 6.07
N SER A 76 0.96 5.03 7.32
CA SER A 76 0.32 5.65 8.49
C SER A 76 0.63 7.15 8.67
N LYS A 77 1.67 7.66 8.01
CA LYS A 77 1.98 9.11 7.98
C LYS A 77 0.88 9.98 7.37
N GLU A 78 -0.06 9.39 6.64
CA GLU A 78 -1.28 10.05 6.18
C GLU A 78 -2.04 10.69 7.36
N TRP A 79 -2.01 10.05 8.52
CA TRP A 79 -2.75 10.44 9.72
C TRP A 79 -2.03 11.44 10.64
N LYS A 80 -0.81 11.86 10.32
CA LYS A 80 0.07 12.67 11.17
C LYS A 80 -0.57 13.96 11.71
N TYR A 81 -1.55 14.52 10.98
CA TYR A 81 -2.20 15.79 11.37
C TYR A 81 -3.37 15.59 12.34
N ILE A 82 -3.99 14.42 12.37
CA ILE A 82 -5.16 14.15 13.22
C ILE A 82 -4.86 13.16 14.34
N GLU A 83 -3.79 12.37 14.23
CA GLU A 83 -3.37 11.39 15.23
C GLU A 83 -3.23 12.02 16.63
N ALA A 84 -2.50 13.12 16.73
CA ALA A 84 -2.24 13.82 18.00
C ALA A 84 -3.54 14.38 18.62
N GLU A 85 -4.49 14.82 17.82
CA GLU A 85 -5.77 15.35 18.31
C GLU A 85 -6.66 14.21 18.83
N LEU A 86 -6.78 13.14 18.08
CA LEU A 86 -7.52 11.96 18.51
C LEU A 86 -6.92 11.30 19.76
N ALA A 87 -5.60 11.32 19.89
CA ALA A 87 -4.88 10.74 21.03
C ALA A 87 -5.14 11.45 22.36
N LYS A 88 -5.76 12.65 22.38
CA LYS A 88 -6.14 13.34 23.61
C LYS A 88 -7.22 12.60 24.41
N THR A 89 -8.09 11.87 23.73
CA THR A 89 -9.25 11.18 24.32
C THR A 89 -9.36 9.71 23.98
N ASN A 90 -8.48 9.22 23.09
CA ASN A 90 -8.53 7.86 22.56
C ASN A 90 -7.16 7.18 22.63
N THR A 91 -7.16 5.86 22.66
CA THR A 91 -5.98 5.07 22.32
C THR A 91 -5.96 4.88 20.81
N VAL A 92 -5.09 5.62 20.13
CA VAL A 92 -5.00 5.64 18.66
C VAL A 92 -3.94 4.65 18.19
N TYR A 93 -4.35 3.74 17.32
CA TYR A 93 -3.48 2.82 16.60
C TYR A 93 -3.38 3.26 15.14
N THR A 94 -2.18 3.51 14.64
CA THR A 94 -1.91 3.76 13.22
C THR A 94 -1.10 2.61 12.66
N ILE A 95 -1.57 1.97 11.60
CA ILE A 95 -0.95 0.77 11.02
C ILE A 95 -0.42 1.05 9.62
N ASP A 96 0.77 0.53 9.29
CA ASP A 96 1.22 0.39 7.92
C ASP A 96 0.79 -0.98 7.40
N LEU A 97 -0.04 -1.01 6.36
CA LEU A 97 -0.48 -2.28 5.76
C LEU A 97 0.71 -3.04 5.15
N LEU A 98 0.63 -4.37 5.12
CA LEU A 98 1.66 -5.22 4.51
C LEU A 98 1.96 -4.77 3.07
N GLY A 99 3.23 -4.58 2.74
CA GLY A 99 3.66 -4.04 1.44
C GLY A 99 3.66 -2.51 1.35
N CYS A 100 3.37 -1.80 2.45
CA CYS A 100 3.32 -0.33 2.55
C CYS A 100 4.18 0.17 3.71
N GLY A 101 4.63 1.41 3.62
CA GLY A 101 5.30 2.11 4.72
C GLY A 101 6.51 1.39 5.29
N CYS A 102 6.52 1.25 6.61
CA CYS A 102 7.55 0.57 7.38
C CYS A 102 7.31 -0.94 7.55
N SER A 103 6.13 -1.46 7.17
CA SER A 103 5.84 -2.89 7.18
C SER A 103 6.68 -3.67 6.16
N ASP A 104 6.76 -4.99 6.31
CA ASP A 104 7.48 -5.84 5.37
C ASP A 104 6.82 -5.85 3.98
N HIS A 105 7.66 -6.06 2.95
CA HIS A 105 7.25 -6.13 1.55
C HIS A 105 7.50 -7.53 0.95
N PRO A 106 6.78 -8.58 1.39
CA PRO A 106 7.03 -9.94 0.93
C PRO A 106 6.68 -10.14 -0.55
N VAL A 107 7.37 -11.09 -1.17
CA VAL A 107 7.12 -11.50 -2.56
C VAL A 107 5.92 -12.44 -2.60
N LEU A 108 4.73 -11.89 -2.74
CA LEU A 108 3.49 -12.66 -2.81
C LEU A 108 2.44 -11.97 -3.71
N THR A 109 1.32 -12.64 -3.95
CA THR A 109 0.15 -12.00 -4.55
C THR A 109 -0.70 -11.42 -3.44
N TYR A 110 -0.77 -10.10 -3.39
CA TYR A 110 -1.60 -9.38 -2.43
C TYR A 110 -3.06 -9.45 -2.87
N THR A 111 -3.94 -9.88 -1.97
CA THR A 111 -5.37 -10.03 -2.24
C THR A 111 -6.20 -9.28 -1.22
N ASN A 112 -7.45 -8.97 -1.55
CA ASN A 112 -8.39 -8.40 -0.59
C ASN A 112 -8.47 -9.26 0.69
N TYR A 113 -8.62 -10.57 0.54
CA TYR A 113 -8.72 -11.51 1.65
C TYR A 113 -7.52 -11.45 2.60
N LEU A 114 -6.30 -11.24 2.09
CA LEU A 114 -5.10 -11.06 2.90
C LEU A 114 -5.24 -9.87 3.85
N TYR A 115 -5.74 -8.74 3.34
CA TYR A 115 -5.91 -7.53 4.16
C TYR A 115 -7.09 -7.62 5.12
N VAL A 116 -8.16 -8.29 4.73
CA VAL A 116 -9.28 -8.62 5.64
C VAL A 116 -8.76 -9.41 6.85
N GLN A 117 -7.95 -10.44 6.61
CA GLN A 117 -7.33 -11.22 7.68
C GLN A 117 -6.36 -10.39 8.51
N LEU A 118 -5.51 -9.57 7.87
CA LEU A 118 -4.58 -8.70 8.59
C LEU A 118 -5.31 -7.79 9.58
N ILE A 119 -6.36 -7.09 9.12
CA ILE A 119 -7.15 -6.17 9.94
C ILE A 119 -7.82 -6.93 11.09
N THR A 120 -8.45 -8.06 10.79
CA THR A 120 -9.10 -8.90 11.80
C THR A 120 -8.11 -9.38 12.86
N ASP A 121 -6.96 -9.92 12.44
CA ASP A 121 -5.93 -10.43 13.34
C ASP A 121 -5.30 -9.29 14.16
N PHE A 122 -5.08 -8.12 13.55
CA PHE A 122 -4.53 -6.95 14.24
C PHE A 122 -5.48 -6.46 15.35
N ILE A 123 -6.79 -6.35 15.05
CA ILE A 123 -7.77 -5.95 16.08
C ILE A 123 -7.81 -6.98 17.20
N LYS A 124 -7.86 -8.28 16.89
CA LYS A 124 -7.96 -9.34 17.89
C LYS A 124 -6.70 -9.50 18.76
N HIS A 125 -5.50 -9.39 18.17
CA HIS A 125 -4.27 -9.70 18.88
C HIS A 125 -3.55 -8.49 19.47
N ILE A 126 -3.69 -7.30 18.83
CA ILE A 126 -2.97 -6.08 19.24
C ILE A 126 -3.87 -5.11 19.99
N ILE A 127 -5.09 -4.91 19.52
CA ILE A 127 -6.05 -4.01 20.19
C ILE A 127 -6.77 -4.78 21.31
N GLY A 128 -7.27 -5.98 21.03
CA GLY A 128 -7.88 -6.89 22.00
C GLY A 128 -9.31 -6.55 22.40
N GLU A 129 -9.89 -5.50 21.84
CA GLU A 129 -11.25 -5.03 22.14
C GLU A 129 -11.93 -4.44 20.91
N LYS A 130 -13.27 -4.28 20.98
CA LYS A 130 -14.06 -3.69 19.91
C LYS A 130 -13.64 -2.24 19.67
N THR A 131 -13.26 -1.90 18.43
CA THR A 131 -12.60 -0.64 18.08
C THR A 131 -13.38 0.17 17.04
N ASP A 132 -13.27 1.49 17.10
CA ASP A 132 -13.68 2.38 16.01
C ASP A 132 -12.59 2.36 14.92
N VAL A 133 -12.98 2.36 13.65
CA VAL A 133 -12.06 2.34 12.53
C VAL A 133 -12.28 3.57 11.66
N ILE A 134 -11.22 4.35 11.45
CA ILE A 134 -11.16 5.42 10.46
C ILE A 134 -10.27 4.94 9.32
N VAL A 135 -10.81 4.89 8.12
CA VAL A 135 -10.13 4.32 6.96
C VAL A 135 -10.23 5.23 5.75
N SER A 136 -9.15 5.32 4.99
CA SER A 136 -9.05 6.14 3.80
C SER A 136 -9.05 5.30 2.52
N GLY A 137 -9.72 5.81 1.48
CA GLY A 137 -9.64 5.33 0.10
C GLY A 137 -9.99 3.85 -0.10
N ASP A 138 -9.15 3.16 -0.87
CA ASP A 138 -9.36 1.76 -1.28
C ASP A 138 -9.33 0.77 -0.11
N SER A 139 -8.66 1.11 1.01
CA SER A 139 -8.63 0.30 2.23
C SER A 139 -9.99 0.10 2.85
N SER A 140 -10.96 0.98 2.55
CA SER A 140 -12.35 0.86 3.04
C SER A 140 -12.98 -0.48 2.70
N SER A 141 -12.64 -1.05 1.53
CA SER A 141 -13.16 -2.36 1.11
C SER A 141 -12.72 -3.51 2.02
N PHE A 142 -11.53 -3.42 2.59
CA PHE A 142 -10.99 -4.43 3.52
C PHE A 142 -11.70 -4.35 4.87
N VAL A 143 -11.91 -3.12 5.38
CA VAL A 143 -12.61 -2.87 6.65
C VAL A 143 -14.06 -3.32 6.57
N LEU A 144 -14.77 -2.96 5.49
CA LEU A 144 -16.15 -3.41 5.24
C LEU A 144 -16.25 -4.93 5.21
N SER A 145 -15.31 -5.59 4.54
CA SER A 145 -15.29 -7.05 4.45
C SER A 145 -14.93 -7.70 5.79
N ALA A 146 -14.02 -7.11 6.59
CA ALA A 146 -13.67 -7.59 7.91
C ALA A 146 -14.87 -7.49 8.88
N CYS A 147 -15.56 -6.34 8.88
CA CYS A 147 -16.75 -6.12 9.69
C CYS A 147 -17.91 -7.05 9.29
N ALA A 148 -18.14 -7.27 8.00
CA ALA A 148 -19.17 -8.20 7.52
C ALA A 148 -18.90 -9.68 7.87
N ASN A 149 -17.59 -10.04 8.04
CA ASN A 149 -17.20 -11.38 8.48
C ASN A 149 -17.32 -11.56 9.99
N ASP A 150 -17.03 -10.51 10.77
CA ASP A 150 -17.06 -10.53 12.24
C ASP A 150 -17.43 -9.12 12.74
N ASP A 151 -18.71 -8.91 13.06
CA ASP A 151 -19.25 -7.63 13.50
C ASP A 151 -18.92 -7.32 14.98
N THR A 152 -18.32 -8.28 15.68
CA THR A 152 -17.96 -8.10 17.09
C THR A 152 -16.69 -7.28 17.28
N ILE A 153 -15.81 -7.18 16.26
CA ILE A 153 -14.50 -6.55 16.38
C ILE A 153 -14.50 -5.05 16.05
N ILE A 154 -15.47 -4.56 15.26
CA ILE A 154 -15.55 -3.16 14.84
C ILE A 154 -16.83 -2.53 15.40
N ASN A 155 -16.68 -1.39 16.07
CA ASN A 155 -17.80 -0.63 16.62
C ASN A 155 -18.39 0.33 15.59
N ARG A 156 -17.60 1.25 15.07
CA ARG A 156 -17.98 2.24 14.03
C ARG A 156 -16.96 2.25 12.92
N ILE A 157 -17.40 2.54 11.70
CA ILE A 157 -16.54 2.70 10.54
C ILE A 157 -16.73 4.10 9.98
N ILE A 158 -15.65 4.88 9.92
CA ILE A 158 -15.61 6.19 9.27
C ILE A 158 -14.75 6.05 8.00
N MET A 159 -15.37 6.21 6.85
CA MET A 159 -14.72 6.07 5.56
C MET A 159 -14.44 7.44 4.93
N ILE A 160 -13.19 7.72 4.62
CA ILE A 160 -12.76 8.96 3.98
C ILE A 160 -12.49 8.67 2.50
N ASN A 161 -13.29 9.26 1.61
CA ASN A 161 -13.16 9.12 0.17
C ASN A 161 -13.03 7.65 -0.31
N PRO A 162 -14.00 6.79 0.03
CA PRO A 162 -13.94 5.38 -0.34
C PRO A 162 -13.99 5.20 -1.86
N GLN A 163 -13.39 4.10 -2.35
CA GLN A 163 -13.37 3.76 -3.77
C GLN A 163 -14.76 3.47 -4.31
N ASN A 164 -14.98 3.82 -5.56
CA ASN A 164 -16.22 3.57 -6.28
C ASN A 164 -16.54 2.06 -6.36
N LEU A 165 -17.77 1.69 -6.04
CA LEU A 165 -18.25 0.29 -6.00
C LEU A 165 -18.07 -0.44 -7.34
N VAL A 166 -18.28 0.25 -8.47
CA VAL A 166 -18.08 -0.33 -9.82
C VAL A 166 -16.61 -0.68 -10.06
N THR A 167 -15.69 0.12 -9.52
CA THR A 167 -14.25 -0.17 -9.61
C THR A 167 -13.87 -1.34 -8.71
N LEU A 168 -14.38 -1.38 -7.49
CA LEU A 168 -14.15 -2.47 -6.55
C LEU A 168 -14.69 -3.81 -7.04
N ALA A 169 -15.80 -3.82 -7.78
CA ALA A 169 -16.39 -5.03 -8.34
C ALA A 169 -15.61 -5.63 -9.54
N LYS A 170 -14.62 -4.91 -10.09
CA LYS A 170 -13.83 -5.42 -11.23
C LYS A 170 -12.90 -6.55 -10.78
N ILE A 171 -13.02 -7.71 -11.42
CA ILE A 171 -12.22 -8.91 -11.16
C ILE A 171 -10.98 -9.02 -12.07
N PRO A 172 -10.01 -9.87 -11.73
CA PRO A 172 -8.88 -10.18 -12.59
C PRO A 172 -9.32 -10.78 -13.93
N THR A 173 -8.76 -10.30 -15.04
CA THR A 173 -8.99 -10.80 -16.41
C THR A 173 -7.72 -11.46 -16.97
N LYS A 174 -7.82 -12.16 -18.13
CA LYS A 174 -6.64 -12.71 -18.81
C LYS A 174 -5.58 -11.63 -19.08
N ARG A 175 -5.99 -10.43 -19.53
CA ARG A 175 -5.08 -9.29 -19.79
C ARG A 175 -4.38 -8.82 -18.52
N THR A 176 -5.11 -8.65 -17.42
CA THR A 176 -4.52 -8.18 -16.16
C THR A 176 -3.58 -9.20 -15.54
N LYS A 177 -3.82 -10.52 -15.76
CA LYS A 177 -2.90 -11.58 -15.36
C LYS A 177 -1.57 -11.50 -16.12
N ILE A 178 -1.58 -11.19 -17.41
CA ILE A 178 -0.36 -10.98 -18.21
C ILE A 178 0.42 -9.77 -17.65
N ILE A 179 -0.26 -8.65 -17.33
CA ILE A 179 0.38 -7.48 -16.71
C ILE A 179 1.07 -7.89 -15.39
N LYS A 180 0.40 -8.68 -14.54
CA LYS A 180 1.01 -9.19 -13.30
C LYS A 180 2.29 -9.96 -13.57
N HIS A 181 2.26 -10.92 -14.50
CA HIS A 181 3.44 -11.72 -14.83
C HIS A 181 4.60 -10.86 -15.35
N LEU A 182 4.31 -9.87 -16.20
CA LEU A 182 5.31 -8.93 -16.69
C LEU A 182 5.94 -8.14 -15.54
N LEU A 183 5.13 -7.59 -14.63
CA LEU A 183 5.61 -6.84 -13.46
C LEU A 183 6.39 -7.71 -12.47
N TYR A 184 6.13 -9.02 -12.43
CA TYR A 184 6.89 -9.96 -11.59
C TYR A 184 8.29 -10.24 -12.11
N THR A 185 8.58 -9.97 -13.40
CA THR A 185 9.94 -10.19 -13.94
C THR A 185 10.98 -9.33 -13.20
N PRO A 186 12.19 -9.87 -12.93
CA PRO A 186 13.16 -9.21 -12.05
C PRO A 186 13.63 -7.85 -12.56
N VAL A 187 14.07 -7.75 -13.82
CA VAL A 187 14.67 -6.53 -14.37
C VAL A 187 13.61 -5.66 -15.04
N ILE A 188 12.89 -6.23 -16.00
CA ILE A 188 11.90 -5.50 -16.81
C ILE A 188 10.73 -5.02 -15.95
N GLY A 189 10.18 -5.88 -15.11
CA GLY A 189 9.05 -5.54 -14.24
C GLY A 189 9.43 -4.48 -13.21
N THR A 190 10.64 -4.53 -12.66
CA THR A 190 11.14 -3.50 -11.74
C THR A 190 11.35 -2.17 -12.48
N PHE A 191 11.85 -2.22 -13.72
CA PHE A 191 12.03 -1.02 -14.53
C PHE A 191 10.69 -0.34 -14.85
N ILE A 192 9.69 -1.11 -15.28
CA ILE A 192 8.33 -0.61 -15.53
C ILE A 192 7.75 0.02 -14.26
N TYR A 193 7.89 -0.65 -13.12
CA TYR A 193 7.45 -0.15 -11.83
C TYR A 193 8.10 1.20 -11.47
N ASN A 194 9.43 1.31 -11.59
CA ASN A 194 10.17 2.53 -11.28
C ASN A 194 9.83 3.68 -12.24
N MET A 195 9.48 3.38 -13.50
CA MET A 195 9.03 4.40 -14.45
C MET A 195 7.65 4.95 -14.12
N ASP A 196 6.74 4.13 -13.59
CA ASP A 196 5.39 4.56 -13.21
C ASP A 196 5.36 5.17 -11.79
N ILE A 197 6.02 4.53 -10.83
CA ILE A 197 6.11 5.00 -9.43
C ILE A 197 7.46 5.72 -9.24
N ASN A 198 7.47 6.99 -9.59
CA ASN A 198 8.63 7.86 -9.43
C ASN A 198 8.26 9.15 -8.69
N LYS A 199 9.26 9.90 -8.24
CA LYS A 199 9.08 11.13 -7.48
C LYS A 199 8.15 12.13 -8.18
N LYS A 200 8.25 12.27 -9.52
CA LYS A 200 7.41 13.18 -10.30
C LYS A 200 5.93 12.75 -10.27
N THR A 201 5.67 11.46 -10.43
CA THR A 201 4.31 10.90 -10.37
C THR A 201 3.71 11.08 -8.97
N ILE A 202 4.47 10.78 -7.91
CA ILE A 202 4.02 10.97 -6.52
C ILE A 202 3.74 12.46 -6.25
N SER A 203 4.66 13.35 -6.63
CA SER A 203 4.49 14.79 -6.48
C SER A 203 3.22 15.32 -7.16
N ARG A 204 2.96 14.83 -8.39
CA ARG A 204 1.74 15.19 -9.13
C ARG A 204 0.49 14.74 -8.40
N LEU A 205 0.43 13.49 -7.92
CA LEU A 205 -0.71 12.98 -7.16
C LEU A 205 -0.96 13.77 -5.88
N PHE A 206 0.11 14.14 -5.15
CA PHE A 206 -0.03 14.99 -3.96
C PHE A 206 -0.66 16.34 -4.30
N ARG A 207 -0.23 17.00 -5.37
CA ARG A 207 -0.69 18.34 -5.75
C ARG A 207 -2.08 18.33 -6.41
N GLU A 208 -2.40 17.30 -7.20
CA GLU A 208 -3.62 17.28 -8.00
C GLU A 208 -4.78 16.48 -7.34
N THR A 209 -4.45 15.56 -6.41
CA THR A 209 -5.45 14.62 -5.88
C THR A 209 -5.56 14.63 -4.36
N PHE A 210 -4.44 14.66 -3.62
CA PHE A 210 -4.48 14.45 -2.18
C PHE A 210 -4.57 15.74 -1.36
N PHE A 211 -4.07 16.86 -1.88
CA PHE A 211 -4.10 18.13 -1.18
C PHE A 211 -4.95 19.16 -1.90
N TYR A 212 -5.98 19.67 -1.23
CA TYR A 212 -6.76 20.80 -1.74
C TYR A 212 -5.87 22.05 -1.91
N ASN A 213 -5.01 22.34 -0.94
CA ASN A 213 -4.06 23.45 -1.03
C ASN A 213 -2.66 22.92 -1.36
N GLN A 214 -2.26 23.08 -2.62
CA GLN A 214 -0.97 22.62 -3.15
C GLN A 214 0.24 23.21 -2.42
N ASN A 215 0.11 24.41 -1.81
CA ASN A 215 1.19 25.06 -1.03
C ASN A 215 1.49 24.35 0.29
N LYS A 216 0.58 23.50 0.78
CA LYS A 216 0.79 22.67 1.98
C LYS A 216 1.56 21.39 1.72
N VAL A 217 1.79 21.03 0.46
CA VAL A 217 2.56 19.85 0.08
C VAL A 217 4.03 20.09 0.42
N LYS A 218 4.56 19.28 1.33
CA LYS A 218 5.97 19.34 1.72
C LYS A 218 6.79 18.35 0.90
N GLU A 219 7.94 18.77 0.43
CA GLU A 219 8.88 17.91 -0.33
C GLU A 219 9.28 16.67 0.49
N LYS A 220 9.42 16.83 1.81
CA LYS A 220 9.69 15.72 2.74
C LYS A 220 8.61 14.62 2.65
N ASP A 221 7.32 14.97 2.56
CA ASP A 221 6.22 14.01 2.48
C ASP A 221 6.28 13.20 1.17
N ILE A 222 6.64 13.88 0.07
CA ILE A 222 6.87 13.23 -1.23
C ILE A 222 8.04 12.26 -1.16
N MET A 223 9.16 12.66 -0.53
CA MET A 223 10.35 11.83 -0.39
C MET A 223 10.09 10.61 0.51
N GLU A 224 9.36 10.75 1.61
CA GLU A 224 8.96 9.64 2.46
C GLU A 224 8.10 8.61 1.72
N CYS A 225 7.15 9.07 0.89
CA CYS A 225 6.36 8.19 0.02
C CYS A 225 7.21 7.52 -1.06
N PHE A 226 8.17 8.25 -1.62
CA PHE A 226 9.09 7.71 -2.61
C PHE A 226 10.01 6.64 -2.00
N GLU A 227 10.54 6.87 -0.80
CA GLU A 227 11.31 5.87 -0.05
C GLU A 227 10.47 4.63 0.28
N SER A 228 9.26 4.81 0.82
CA SER A 228 8.33 3.72 1.14
C SER A 228 8.10 2.80 -0.07
N SER A 229 7.84 3.38 -1.23
CA SER A 229 7.56 2.63 -2.46
C SER A 229 8.77 1.90 -3.04
N HIS A 230 10.00 2.27 -2.69
CA HIS A 230 11.24 1.69 -3.24
C HIS A 230 12.09 0.92 -2.20
N LYS A 231 11.59 0.82 -0.97
CA LYS A 231 12.19 0.00 0.09
C LYS A 231 12.44 -1.43 -0.39
N GLU A 232 13.47 -2.09 0.17
CA GLU A 232 13.82 -3.46 -0.15
C GLU A 232 14.00 -3.73 -1.67
N ARG A 233 14.66 -2.83 -2.38
CA ARG A 233 14.89 -2.91 -3.83
C ARG A 233 13.59 -2.93 -4.64
N SER A 234 12.65 -2.04 -4.30
CA SER A 234 11.36 -1.90 -4.98
C SER A 234 10.47 -3.15 -4.89
N ARG A 235 10.49 -3.87 -3.77
CA ARG A 235 9.60 -5.02 -3.55
C ARG A 235 8.11 -4.65 -3.56
N SER A 236 7.76 -3.38 -3.29
CA SER A 236 6.39 -2.88 -3.44
C SER A 236 5.81 -3.10 -4.85
N LYS A 237 6.63 -3.42 -5.85
CA LYS A 237 6.18 -3.81 -7.19
C LYS A 237 5.23 -5.02 -7.19
N TYR A 238 5.33 -5.94 -6.20
CA TYR A 238 4.44 -7.11 -6.10
C TYR A 238 3.05 -6.70 -5.63
N LEU A 239 2.97 -5.74 -4.70
CA LEU A 239 1.72 -5.08 -4.33
C LEU A 239 1.14 -4.32 -5.53
N TYR A 240 1.95 -3.48 -6.19
CA TYR A 240 1.56 -2.76 -7.39
C TYR A 240 1.01 -3.68 -8.49
N ALA A 241 1.69 -4.79 -8.77
CA ALA A 241 1.25 -5.77 -9.74
C ALA A 241 -0.10 -6.40 -9.35
N SER A 242 -0.32 -6.65 -8.06
CA SER A 242 -1.59 -7.18 -7.54
C SER A 242 -2.73 -6.17 -7.69
N GLN A 243 -2.48 -4.89 -7.39
CA GLN A 243 -3.44 -3.80 -7.59
C GLN A 243 -3.79 -3.62 -9.08
N LYS A 244 -2.79 -3.47 -9.97
CA LYS A 244 -3.00 -3.33 -11.42
C LYS A 244 -3.73 -4.53 -12.02
N SER A 245 -3.61 -5.69 -11.40
CA SER A 245 -4.26 -6.92 -11.84
C SER A 245 -5.58 -7.20 -11.11
N ARG A 246 -6.02 -6.29 -10.24
CA ARG A 246 -7.31 -6.32 -9.53
C ARG A 246 -7.46 -7.48 -8.54
N TYR A 247 -6.35 -8.05 -8.04
CA TYR A 247 -6.41 -9.10 -7.02
C TYR A 247 -6.83 -8.56 -5.65
N THR A 248 -6.66 -7.25 -5.43
CA THR A 248 -7.05 -6.55 -4.20
C THR A 248 -8.50 -6.05 -4.23
N ASN A 249 -9.16 -6.14 -5.38
CA ASN A 249 -10.55 -5.73 -5.53
C ASN A 249 -11.50 -6.78 -4.96
N THR A 250 -12.65 -6.31 -4.45
CA THR A 250 -13.77 -7.17 -4.07
C THR A 250 -15.09 -6.41 -4.21
N ASN A 251 -16.16 -7.13 -4.52
CA ASN A 251 -17.51 -6.56 -4.50
C ASN A 251 -17.98 -6.46 -3.04
N VAL A 252 -18.06 -5.25 -2.52
CA VAL A 252 -18.45 -4.97 -1.12
C VAL A 252 -19.95 -4.70 -0.96
N LEU A 253 -20.77 -4.81 -2.01
CA LEU A 253 -22.20 -4.53 -1.92
C LEU A 253 -22.90 -5.43 -0.91
N TYR A 254 -22.54 -6.72 -0.91
CA TYR A 254 -23.05 -7.66 0.09
C TYR A 254 -22.63 -7.28 1.52
N CYS A 255 -21.37 -6.80 1.68
CA CYS A 255 -20.88 -6.36 2.98
C CYS A 255 -21.68 -5.17 3.50
N LEU A 256 -21.93 -4.17 2.65
CA LEU A 256 -22.72 -2.99 3.02
C LEU A 256 -24.15 -3.36 3.47
N ASN A 257 -24.79 -4.29 2.77
CA ASN A 257 -26.14 -4.76 3.13
C ASN A 257 -26.19 -5.55 4.44
N LYS A 258 -25.06 -6.10 4.88
CA LYS A 258 -24.93 -6.91 6.09
C LYS A 258 -24.51 -6.11 7.32
N LEU A 259 -24.09 -4.85 7.15
CA LEU A 259 -23.60 -4.03 8.26
C LEU A 259 -24.74 -3.74 9.25
N THR A 260 -24.47 -4.03 10.52
CA THR A 260 -25.31 -3.66 11.68
C THR A 260 -24.70 -2.48 12.45
N ASN A 261 -23.45 -2.14 12.16
CA ASN A 261 -22.67 -1.09 12.81
C ASN A 261 -22.99 0.28 12.18
N ASN A 262 -22.84 1.34 12.97
CA ASN A 262 -22.91 2.70 12.46
C ASN A 262 -21.72 2.95 11.50
N SER A 263 -22.01 3.23 10.22
CA SER A 263 -21.01 3.60 9.22
C SER A 263 -21.35 4.96 8.63
N ILE A 264 -20.36 5.82 8.50
CA ILE A 264 -20.46 7.18 7.96
C ILE A 264 -19.42 7.39 6.86
#